data_71a93f6769ba5a427c5747259d6fa684
#
_entry.id   71a93f6769ba5a427c5747259d6fa684
#
_cell.length_a   1.000
_cell.length_b   1.000
_cell.length_c   1.000
_cell.angle_alpha   90.00
_cell.angle_beta   90.00
_cell.angle_gamma   90.00
#
_symmetry.space_group_name_H-M   'P 1'
#
loop_
_entity.id
_entity.type
_entity.pdbx_description
1 polymer ?
#
loop_
_entity_poly.entity_id
_entity_poly.type
_entity_poly.pdbx_seq_one_letter_code
_entity_poly.pdbx_strand_id
1 'polypeptide(L)'
;SVFFCFGSAAHRDLYWVARRQRKRGIRDSIYSAALEKGYTAATIVNDAPVVFDDPGLENVWRPQNYSGKFFGPTRLREALIHSRNLVSIRLLRDIGADYAVEYAERFGFKPGMMHKNLSLALGSGSAAPWDMARAYSSLANGGYRVEPYIIQRVEDASGKIVMQATPDTVCETCLLDASNDDNDEFHAAQRIMTPQNNYIMNSLLRDVVKHGTGRKAMSLGRNDLAGKTGTTNDQVDAWFNGFHPELVAVAWVGFDNPRSLGRYETGGRAALPMWIDFMKVALEGMPESPLEPPVGMVTVRIDPATGLLARPEATDAIYETFREEYVPKRMAPLSGQGDSGSSPVIELF
;
A
#
# COMPACT_ATOMS: atom_id res chain seq x y z
N SER A 1 -7.59 8.60 -13.93
CA SER A 1 -6.93 8.00 -15.10
C SER A 1 -5.82 7.05 -14.65
N VAL A 2 -5.74 5.87 -15.25
CA VAL A 2 -4.73 4.85 -14.94
C VAL A 2 -3.77 4.73 -16.12
N PHE A 3 -2.48 4.92 -15.87
CA PHE A 3 -1.43 4.83 -16.90
C PHE A 3 -0.40 3.77 -16.54
N PHE A 4 0.07 3.05 -17.56
CA PHE A 4 1.11 2.03 -17.44
C PHE A 4 2.39 2.53 -18.07
N CYS A 5 3.48 2.61 -17.30
CA CYS A 5 4.82 2.77 -17.84
C CYS A 5 5.49 1.41 -18.01
N PHE A 6 5.71 0.99 -19.25
CA PHE A 6 6.49 -0.18 -19.58
C PHE A 6 7.87 0.26 -20.08
N GLY A 7 8.91 -0.14 -19.40
CA GLY A 7 10.28 0.02 -19.87
C GLY A 7 10.73 -1.17 -20.69
N SER A 8 11.13 -0.88 -21.94
CA SER A 8 11.95 -1.67 -22.85
C SER A 8 11.32 -2.71 -23.77
N ALA A 9 11.52 -2.44 -25.06
CA ALA A 9 11.70 -3.30 -26.22
C ALA A 9 10.56 -4.25 -26.63
N ALA A 10 9.98 -3.91 -27.76
CA ALA A 10 9.11 -4.65 -28.65
C ALA A 10 7.61 -4.39 -28.52
N HIS A 11 7.13 -3.57 -29.43
CA HIS A 11 5.72 -3.18 -29.64
C HIS A 11 4.75 -4.34 -29.98
N ARG A 12 5.16 -5.59 -29.91
CA ARG A 12 4.36 -6.73 -30.33
C ARG A 12 3.57 -7.41 -29.21
N ASP A 13 3.85 -7.13 -27.92
CA ASP A 13 3.35 -7.96 -26.82
C ASP A 13 2.63 -7.21 -25.68
N LEU A 14 2.10 -6.02 -25.91
CA LEU A 14 1.33 -5.27 -24.87
C LEU A 14 0.21 -6.11 -24.25
N TYR A 15 -0.43 -6.97 -25.03
CA TYR A 15 -1.49 -7.86 -24.56
C TYR A 15 -0.95 -9.04 -23.70
N TRP A 16 0.28 -9.48 -23.93
CA TRP A 16 0.93 -10.57 -23.20
C TRP A 16 1.53 -10.07 -21.87
N VAL A 17 2.09 -8.87 -21.87
CA VAL A 17 2.72 -8.27 -20.67
C VAL A 17 1.67 -8.01 -19.58
N ALA A 18 0.44 -7.64 -19.94
CA ALA A 18 -0.65 -7.44 -18.99
C ALA A 18 -1.07 -8.74 -18.28
N ARG A 19 -0.82 -9.92 -18.86
CA ARG A 19 -1.18 -11.22 -18.29
C ARG A 19 -0.06 -11.91 -17.51
N ARG A 20 1.20 -11.47 -17.63
CA ARG A 20 2.31 -12.10 -16.92
C ARG A 20 2.29 -11.70 -15.44
N GLN A 21 2.09 -12.70 -14.59
CA GLN A 21 2.15 -12.55 -13.14
C GLN A 21 3.61 -12.40 -12.69
N ARG A 22 3.86 -11.45 -11.77
CA ARG A 22 5.17 -11.15 -11.20
C ARG A 22 5.12 -11.17 -9.69
N LYS A 23 6.20 -11.56 -9.04
CA LYS A 23 6.29 -11.50 -7.57
C LYS A 23 6.22 -10.07 -7.07
N ARG A 24 5.44 -9.79 -6.01
CA ARG A 24 5.18 -8.44 -5.54
C ARG A 24 4.98 -8.28 -4.06
N GLY A 25 5.28 -7.05 -3.62
CA GLY A 25 4.86 -6.60 -2.31
C GLY A 25 3.39 -6.18 -2.32
N ILE A 26 2.55 -6.93 -1.64
CA ILE A 26 1.17 -6.54 -1.30
C ILE A 26 1.12 -6.01 0.15
N ARG A 27 2.26 -5.51 0.61
CA ARG A 27 2.43 -5.06 1.99
C ARG A 27 1.39 -4.02 2.40
N ASP A 28 1.03 -3.16 1.47
CA ASP A 28 0.06 -2.09 1.70
C ASP A 28 -1.32 -2.63 2.07
N SER A 29 -1.78 -3.70 1.39
CA SER A 29 -3.04 -4.36 1.75
C SER A 29 -2.97 -5.07 3.10
N ILE A 30 -1.81 -5.61 3.49
CA ILE A 30 -1.60 -6.23 4.82
C ILE A 30 -1.69 -5.17 5.92
N TYR A 31 -1.06 -4.00 5.73
CA TYR A 31 -1.16 -2.89 6.68
C TYR A 31 -2.59 -2.35 6.76
N SER A 32 -3.26 -2.19 5.63
CA SER A 32 -4.68 -1.82 5.59
C SER A 32 -5.56 -2.84 6.31
N ALA A 33 -5.33 -4.14 6.09
CA ALA A 33 -6.02 -5.22 6.80
C ALA A 33 -5.79 -5.15 8.34
N ALA A 34 -4.57 -4.83 8.76
CA ALA A 34 -4.26 -4.66 10.18
C ALA A 34 -4.98 -3.44 10.77
N LEU A 35 -5.03 -2.31 10.06
CA LEU A 35 -5.78 -1.13 10.48
C LEU A 35 -7.28 -1.43 10.65
N GLU A 36 -7.87 -2.31 9.84
CA GLU A 36 -9.26 -2.75 10.04
C GLU A 36 -9.44 -3.59 11.30
N LYS A 37 -8.41 -4.34 11.71
CA LYS A 37 -8.39 -5.11 12.97
C LYS A 37 -8.05 -4.27 14.21
N GLY A 38 -7.95 -2.94 14.10
CA GLY A 38 -7.70 -2.05 15.23
C GLY A 38 -6.24 -1.75 15.52
N TYR A 39 -5.31 -2.21 14.69
CA TYR A 39 -3.93 -1.71 14.72
C TYR A 39 -3.92 -0.23 14.34
N THR A 40 -2.91 0.49 14.83
CA THR A 40 -2.75 1.91 14.55
C THR A 40 -1.36 2.18 13.94
N ALA A 41 -1.18 3.35 13.36
CA ALA A 41 0.14 3.77 12.86
C ALA A 41 1.19 3.83 13.99
N ALA A 42 0.75 4.02 15.25
CA ALA A 42 1.59 4.05 16.45
C ALA A 42 1.82 2.66 17.07
N THR A 43 1.14 1.61 16.65
CA THR A 43 1.33 0.26 17.19
C THR A 43 2.79 -0.15 17.07
N ILE A 44 3.38 -0.61 18.19
CA ILE A 44 4.77 -1.06 18.27
C ILE A 44 4.84 -2.56 17.98
N VAL A 45 5.69 -2.93 17.03
CA VAL A 45 6.03 -4.33 16.70
C VAL A 45 7.55 -4.47 16.73
N ASN A 46 8.05 -5.56 17.32
CA ASN A 46 9.48 -5.75 17.48
C ASN A 46 10.15 -6.15 16.15
N ASP A 47 11.07 -5.34 15.65
CA ASP A 47 11.95 -5.64 14.51
C ASP A 47 13.20 -6.39 14.98
N ALA A 48 13.01 -7.66 15.38
CA ALA A 48 14.05 -8.54 15.92
C ALA A 48 14.14 -9.84 15.11
N PRO A 49 15.25 -10.58 15.19
CA PRO A 49 15.38 -11.87 14.55
C PRO A 49 14.22 -12.81 14.90
N VAL A 50 13.79 -13.58 13.93
CA VAL A 50 12.74 -14.57 14.09
C VAL A 50 13.04 -15.78 13.23
N VAL A 51 12.68 -16.94 13.76
CA VAL A 51 12.77 -18.22 13.08
C VAL A 51 11.38 -18.80 13.03
N PHE A 52 10.92 -19.15 11.85
CA PHE A 52 9.64 -19.80 11.66
C PHE A 52 9.88 -21.26 11.24
N ASP A 53 9.24 -22.15 11.98
CA ASP A 53 9.04 -23.52 11.57
C ASP A 53 7.71 -23.55 10.83
N ASP A 54 7.75 -23.37 9.52
CA ASP A 54 6.56 -23.35 8.67
C ASP A 54 6.41 -24.72 8.02
N PRO A 55 5.36 -25.49 8.38
CA PRO A 55 5.15 -26.83 7.80
C PRO A 55 5.00 -26.83 6.27
N GLY A 56 4.72 -25.68 5.67
CA GLY A 56 4.65 -25.48 4.21
C GLY A 56 6.00 -25.20 3.54
N LEU A 57 7.08 -25.10 4.30
CA LEU A 57 8.43 -24.87 3.78
C LEU A 57 9.33 -26.06 4.12
N GLU A 58 10.09 -26.55 3.14
CA GLU A 58 11.01 -27.70 3.31
C GLU A 58 12.14 -27.44 4.32
N ASN A 59 12.37 -26.17 4.72
CA ASN A 59 13.43 -25.75 5.63
C ASN A 59 12.95 -24.66 6.59
N VAL A 60 13.60 -24.58 7.75
CA VAL A 60 13.43 -23.51 8.73
C VAL A 60 13.65 -22.15 8.09
N TRP A 61 12.62 -21.30 8.07
CA TRP A 61 12.68 -19.99 7.43
C TRP A 61 13.22 -18.91 8.39
N ARG A 62 14.29 -18.23 7.95
CA ARG A 62 14.98 -17.16 8.71
C ARG A 62 14.98 -15.86 7.92
N PRO A 63 13.84 -15.15 7.87
CA PRO A 63 13.77 -13.88 7.15
C PRO A 63 14.64 -12.80 7.79
N GLN A 64 15.11 -11.86 6.95
CA GLN A 64 15.90 -10.72 7.37
C GLN A 64 15.38 -9.43 6.72
N ASN A 65 15.69 -8.30 7.35
CA ASN A 65 15.55 -7.02 6.68
C ASN A 65 16.57 -6.90 5.53
N TYR A 66 16.23 -6.14 4.49
CA TYR A 66 17.15 -5.91 3.36
C TYR A 66 18.53 -5.36 3.79
N SER A 67 18.57 -4.57 4.85
CA SER A 67 19.80 -4.01 5.43
C SER A 67 20.61 -5.03 6.23
N GLY A 68 20.09 -6.21 6.53
CA GLY A 68 20.65 -7.17 7.47
C GLY A 68 20.63 -6.71 8.94
N LYS A 69 20.06 -5.53 9.24
CA LYS A 69 20.01 -4.94 10.60
C LYS A 69 18.64 -5.14 11.23
N PHE A 70 18.62 -5.12 12.57
CA PHE A 70 17.43 -5.16 13.40
C PHE A 70 17.30 -3.84 14.15
N PHE A 71 16.07 -3.38 14.37
CA PHE A 71 15.80 -2.04 14.90
C PHE A 71 15.01 -2.06 16.21
N GLY A 72 14.66 -3.27 16.72
CA GLY A 72 13.92 -3.41 17.96
C GLY A 72 12.46 -2.94 17.86
N PRO A 73 11.86 -2.45 18.94
CA PRO A 73 10.50 -1.92 18.96
C PRO A 73 10.32 -0.82 17.91
N THR A 74 9.41 -1.03 16.95
CA THR A 74 9.26 -0.17 15.78
C THR A 74 7.79 0.11 15.54
N ARG A 75 7.39 1.39 15.41
CA ARG A 75 6.03 1.78 15.03
C ARG A 75 5.66 1.28 13.64
N LEU A 76 4.40 0.93 13.42
CA LEU A 76 3.94 0.49 12.10
C LEU A 76 4.21 1.54 11.02
N ARG A 77 4.06 2.84 11.32
CA ARG A 77 4.43 3.92 10.39
C ARG A 77 5.89 3.81 9.96
N GLU A 78 6.82 3.74 10.88
CA GLU A 78 8.25 3.61 10.59
C GLU A 78 8.58 2.31 9.83
N ALA A 79 7.89 1.23 10.19
CA ALA A 79 8.09 -0.05 9.54
C ALA A 79 7.68 -0.03 8.06
N LEU A 80 6.57 0.66 7.71
CA LEU A 80 6.14 0.81 6.32
C LEU A 80 7.05 1.77 5.54
N ILE A 81 7.40 2.91 6.13
CA ILE A 81 8.31 3.92 5.56
C ILE A 81 9.62 3.28 5.12
N HIS A 82 10.23 2.47 6.00
CA HIS A 82 11.50 1.81 5.77
C HIS A 82 11.39 0.38 5.23
N SER A 83 10.18 -0.08 4.93
CA SER A 83 9.92 -1.44 4.41
C SER A 83 10.52 -2.55 5.28
N ARG A 84 10.32 -2.50 6.62
CA ARG A 84 10.83 -3.50 7.57
C ARG A 84 10.16 -4.85 7.35
N ASN A 85 10.95 -5.84 6.98
CA ASN A 85 10.43 -7.16 6.65
C ASN A 85 9.88 -7.88 7.88
N LEU A 86 10.63 -7.89 8.97
CA LEU A 86 10.30 -8.66 10.16
C LEU A 86 9.04 -8.13 10.86
N VAL A 87 8.86 -6.80 10.88
CA VAL A 87 7.62 -6.19 11.37
C VAL A 87 6.42 -6.62 10.51
N SER A 88 6.56 -6.58 9.18
CA SER A 88 5.47 -6.97 8.27
C SER A 88 5.10 -8.45 8.39
N ILE A 89 6.09 -9.33 8.62
CA ILE A 89 5.86 -10.77 8.83
C ILE A 89 5.14 -11.02 10.16
N ARG A 90 5.57 -10.37 11.24
CA ARG A 90 4.90 -10.48 12.54
C ARG A 90 3.47 -9.96 12.47
N LEU A 91 3.27 -8.82 11.82
CA LEU A 91 1.95 -8.25 11.60
C LEU A 91 1.04 -9.22 10.84
N LEU A 92 1.54 -9.82 9.74
CA LEU A 92 0.79 -10.82 8.98
C LEU A 92 0.46 -12.06 9.81
N ARG A 93 1.40 -12.54 10.62
CA ARG A 93 1.18 -13.67 11.51
C ARG A 93 0.04 -13.40 12.49
N ASP A 94 0.02 -12.21 13.07
CA ASP A 94 -0.95 -11.83 14.09
C ASP A 94 -2.36 -11.63 13.51
N ILE A 95 -2.48 -10.96 12.36
CA ILE A 95 -3.78 -10.79 11.71
C ILE A 95 -4.28 -12.07 11.04
N GLY A 96 -3.38 -13.02 10.73
CA GLY A 96 -3.66 -14.26 10.03
C GLY A 96 -3.54 -14.15 8.52
N ALA A 97 -2.86 -15.13 7.88
CA ALA A 97 -2.62 -15.11 6.44
C ALA A 97 -3.92 -15.28 5.62
N ASP A 98 -4.86 -16.09 6.10
CA ASP A 98 -6.18 -16.26 5.45
C ASP A 98 -6.93 -14.93 5.39
N TYR A 99 -7.06 -14.24 6.52
CA TYR A 99 -7.71 -12.93 6.57
C TYR A 99 -7.02 -11.90 5.68
N ALA A 100 -5.69 -11.87 5.66
CA ALA A 100 -4.93 -10.94 4.83
C ALA A 100 -5.16 -11.19 3.33
N VAL A 101 -5.26 -12.46 2.90
CA VAL A 101 -5.59 -12.82 1.52
C VAL A 101 -7.02 -12.41 1.17
N GLU A 102 -8.01 -12.77 1.99
CA GLU A 102 -9.41 -12.38 1.79
C GLU A 102 -9.57 -10.85 1.73
N TYR A 103 -8.84 -10.13 2.58
CA TYR A 103 -8.84 -8.67 2.55
C TYR A 103 -8.21 -8.11 1.27
N ALA A 104 -7.10 -8.69 0.82
CA ALA A 104 -6.44 -8.27 -0.41
C ALA A 104 -7.31 -8.56 -1.66
N GLU A 105 -8.11 -9.64 -1.66
CA GLU A 105 -9.04 -9.93 -2.74
C GLU A 105 -10.09 -8.82 -2.96
N ARG A 106 -10.41 -8.03 -1.92
CA ARG A 106 -11.28 -6.85 -2.05
C ARG A 106 -10.70 -5.81 -3.03
N PHE A 107 -9.38 -5.72 -3.14
CA PHE A 107 -8.69 -4.83 -4.09
C PHE A 107 -8.70 -5.36 -5.54
N GLY A 108 -9.39 -6.47 -5.79
CA GLY A 108 -9.54 -7.07 -7.11
C GLY A 108 -8.47 -8.11 -7.46
N PHE A 109 -7.61 -8.50 -6.51
CA PHE A 109 -6.72 -9.65 -6.74
C PHE A 109 -7.53 -10.92 -6.82
N LYS A 110 -7.23 -11.76 -7.82
CA LYS A 110 -7.99 -12.98 -8.05
C LYS A 110 -7.65 -14.04 -7.00
N PRO A 111 -8.63 -14.88 -6.59
CA PRO A 111 -8.36 -16.03 -5.73
C PRO A 111 -7.22 -16.89 -6.28
N GLY A 112 -6.35 -17.36 -5.39
CA GLY A 112 -5.20 -18.20 -5.76
C GLY A 112 -3.96 -17.44 -6.28
N MET A 113 -4.02 -16.12 -6.48
CA MET A 113 -2.85 -15.31 -6.82
C MET A 113 -1.89 -15.13 -5.64
N MET A 114 -2.38 -15.32 -4.44
CA MET A 114 -1.63 -15.13 -3.19
C MET A 114 -1.56 -16.42 -2.40
N HIS A 115 -0.35 -16.72 -1.90
CA HIS A 115 -0.15 -17.87 -1.02
C HIS A 115 -0.52 -17.51 0.42
N LYS A 116 -1.31 -18.37 1.07
CA LYS A 116 -1.74 -18.21 2.45
C LYS A 116 -0.65 -18.60 3.44
N ASN A 117 0.50 -17.95 3.36
CA ASN A 117 1.65 -18.17 4.24
C ASN A 117 2.38 -16.87 4.57
N LEU A 118 3.31 -16.89 5.51
CA LEU A 118 4.00 -15.70 6.01
C LEU A 118 4.92 -15.02 4.97
N SER A 119 5.34 -15.73 3.91
CA SER A 119 6.13 -15.13 2.85
C SER A 119 5.34 -14.07 2.06
N LEU A 120 4.00 -14.08 2.17
CA LEU A 120 3.10 -13.07 1.62
C LEU A 120 3.48 -11.65 2.07
N ALA A 121 3.91 -11.48 3.33
CA ALA A 121 4.39 -10.19 3.85
C ALA A 121 5.58 -9.60 3.09
N LEU A 122 6.33 -10.47 2.40
CA LEU A 122 7.46 -10.09 1.54
C LEU A 122 7.10 -10.03 0.06
N GLY A 123 5.83 -10.26 -0.27
CA GLY A 123 5.34 -10.17 -1.64
C GLY A 123 5.54 -11.43 -2.47
N SER A 124 5.38 -12.61 -1.88
CA SER A 124 5.44 -13.88 -2.62
C SER A 124 4.27 -14.10 -3.59
N GLY A 125 3.22 -13.28 -3.51
CA GLY A 125 2.12 -13.29 -4.46
C GLY A 125 2.51 -12.80 -5.85
N SER A 126 1.76 -13.24 -6.85
CA SER A 126 1.95 -12.85 -8.25
C SER A 126 0.80 -11.95 -8.71
N ALA A 127 1.11 -10.80 -9.31
CA ALA A 127 0.11 -9.89 -9.87
C ALA A 127 0.64 -9.21 -11.15
N ALA A 128 -0.25 -8.81 -12.06
CA ALA A 128 0.13 -8.01 -13.21
C ALA A 128 0.20 -6.50 -12.86
N PRO A 129 0.89 -5.67 -13.66
CA PRO A 129 0.81 -4.21 -13.50
C PRO A 129 -0.63 -3.69 -13.47
N TRP A 130 -1.51 -4.29 -14.25
CA TRP A 130 -2.94 -4.01 -14.28
C TRP A 130 -3.62 -4.20 -12.91
N ASP A 131 -3.34 -5.33 -12.25
CA ASP A 131 -3.91 -5.62 -10.93
C ASP A 131 -3.42 -4.63 -9.88
N MET A 132 -2.15 -4.19 -10.00
CA MET A 132 -1.60 -3.18 -9.09
C MET A 132 -2.19 -1.80 -9.34
N ALA A 133 -2.40 -1.42 -10.59
CA ALA A 133 -3.05 -0.16 -10.91
C ALA A 133 -4.48 -0.13 -10.36
N ARG A 134 -5.24 -1.23 -10.50
CA ARG A 134 -6.56 -1.40 -9.89
C ARG A 134 -6.49 -1.25 -8.36
N ALA A 135 -5.58 -1.96 -7.71
CA ALA A 135 -5.44 -1.92 -6.25
C ALA A 135 -5.06 -0.51 -5.75
N TYR A 136 -4.13 0.16 -6.43
CA TYR A 136 -3.72 1.51 -6.05
C TYR A 136 -4.75 2.58 -6.39
N SER A 137 -5.61 2.35 -7.39
CA SER A 137 -6.77 3.21 -7.64
C SER A 137 -7.71 3.26 -6.44
N SER A 138 -7.89 2.14 -5.73
CA SER A 138 -8.69 2.12 -4.50
C SER A 138 -8.07 2.95 -3.37
N LEU A 139 -6.74 3.02 -3.30
CA LEU A 139 -6.07 3.89 -2.32
C LEU A 139 -6.21 5.38 -2.70
N ALA A 140 -6.11 5.70 -3.99
CA ALA A 140 -6.15 7.06 -4.48
C ALA A 140 -7.55 7.71 -4.41
N ASN A 141 -8.61 6.92 -4.61
CA ASN A 141 -9.98 7.40 -4.79
C ASN A 141 -10.87 7.35 -3.53
N GLY A 142 -10.29 7.22 -2.34
CA GLY A 142 -11.05 7.20 -1.09
C GLY A 142 -11.52 5.81 -0.63
N GLY A 143 -11.01 4.72 -1.20
CA GLY A 143 -11.29 3.35 -0.76
C GLY A 143 -12.33 2.62 -1.59
N TYR A 144 -12.56 3.03 -2.84
CA TYR A 144 -13.49 2.37 -3.75
C TYR A 144 -12.75 1.52 -4.78
N ARG A 145 -13.24 0.30 -5.03
CA ARG A 145 -12.75 -0.53 -6.11
C ARG A 145 -13.36 -0.09 -7.42
N VAL A 146 -12.51 0.14 -8.42
CA VAL A 146 -12.91 0.42 -9.80
C VAL A 146 -12.21 -0.54 -10.74
N GLU A 147 -12.88 -0.95 -11.81
CA GLU A 147 -12.28 -1.81 -12.82
C GLU A 147 -11.66 -0.97 -13.94
N PRO A 148 -10.33 -1.05 -14.15
CA PRO A 148 -9.68 -0.33 -15.24
C PRO A 148 -10.12 -0.88 -16.59
N TYR A 149 -10.24 -0.01 -17.58
CA TYR A 149 -10.55 -0.36 -18.96
C TYR A 149 -9.68 0.45 -19.94
N ILE A 150 -9.51 -0.04 -21.17
CA ILE A 150 -8.71 0.61 -22.21
C ILE A 150 -9.60 1.12 -23.34
N ILE A 151 -10.62 0.33 -23.72
CA ILE A 151 -11.49 0.66 -24.83
C ILE A 151 -12.72 1.38 -24.27
N GLN A 152 -12.83 2.66 -24.57
CA GLN A 152 -13.96 3.48 -24.11
C GLN A 152 -15.18 3.26 -24.99
N ARG A 153 -14.99 3.17 -26.33
CA ARG A 153 -16.09 3.05 -27.28
C ARG A 153 -15.62 2.34 -28.55
N VAL A 154 -16.50 1.54 -29.14
CA VAL A 154 -16.33 0.95 -30.46
C VAL A 154 -17.50 1.35 -31.34
N GLU A 155 -17.21 1.88 -32.52
CA GLU A 155 -18.20 2.26 -33.55
C GLU A 155 -18.01 1.42 -34.79
N ASP A 156 -19.10 1.13 -35.49
CA ASP A 156 -19.05 0.51 -36.82
C ASP A 156 -18.71 1.57 -37.91
N ALA A 157 -18.61 1.11 -39.17
CA ALA A 157 -18.29 1.98 -40.30
C ALA A 157 -19.36 3.07 -40.58
N SER A 158 -20.56 2.92 -40.04
CA SER A 158 -21.64 3.91 -40.16
C SER A 158 -21.65 4.94 -39.00
N GLY A 159 -20.75 4.78 -38.01
CA GLY A 159 -20.70 5.63 -36.82
C GLY A 159 -21.67 5.18 -35.70
N LYS A 160 -22.31 4.01 -35.87
CA LYS A 160 -23.17 3.44 -34.82
C LYS A 160 -22.31 2.85 -33.72
N ILE A 161 -22.62 3.19 -32.44
CA ILE A 161 -21.98 2.63 -31.27
C ILE A 161 -22.30 1.13 -31.19
N VAL A 162 -21.27 0.29 -31.25
CA VAL A 162 -21.35 -1.17 -31.07
C VAL A 162 -21.07 -1.58 -29.64
N MET A 163 -20.18 -0.82 -28.97
CA MET A 163 -19.82 -1.03 -27.57
C MET A 163 -19.49 0.32 -26.92
N GLN A 164 -19.99 0.50 -25.72
CA GLN A 164 -19.64 1.62 -24.84
C GLN A 164 -19.19 1.05 -23.48
N ALA A 165 -18.08 1.50 -22.95
CA ALA A 165 -17.68 1.15 -21.60
C ALA A 165 -18.60 1.86 -20.60
N THR A 166 -19.03 1.12 -19.58
CA THR A 166 -19.80 1.61 -18.42
C THR A 166 -18.92 1.48 -17.17
N PRO A 167 -18.03 2.45 -16.88
CA PRO A 167 -17.12 2.34 -15.77
C PRO A 167 -17.83 2.49 -14.43
N ASP A 168 -17.34 1.73 -13.44
CA ASP A 168 -17.72 1.98 -12.04
C ASP A 168 -17.37 3.41 -11.63
N THR A 169 -18.33 4.13 -11.06
CA THR A 169 -18.18 5.52 -10.65
C THR A 169 -18.19 5.65 -9.14
N VAL A 170 -17.22 6.39 -8.60
CA VAL A 170 -17.20 6.73 -7.17
C VAL A 170 -18.28 7.77 -6.91
N CYS A 171 -19.22 7.42 -6.05
CA CYS A 171 -20.27 8.33 -5.62
C CYS A 171 -20.59 8.13 -4.14
N GLU A 172 -20.38 9.15 -3.33
CA GLU A 172 -20.67 9.09 -1.90
C GLU A 172 -22.16 9.26 -1.57
N THR A 173 -22.91 9.92 -2.42
CA THR A 173 -24.32 10.29 -2.18
C THR A 173 -25.32 9.50 -3.03
N CYS A 174 -24.90 8.83 -4.08
CA CYS A 174 -25.80 8.15 -5.03
C CYS A 174 -26.63 7.01 -4.41
N LEU A 175 -26.24 6.46 -3.27
CA LEU A 175 -27.03 5.47 -2.54
C LEU A 175 -28.25 6.08 -1.85
N LEU A 176 -28.30 7.43 -1.72
CA LEU A 176 -29.42 8.15 -1.10
C LEU A 176 -30.47 8.60 -2.14
N ASP A 177 -30.09 8.66 -3.43
CA ASP A 177 -30.94 9.16 -4.52
C ASP A 177 -31.30 8.06 -5.55
N ALA A 178 -31.33 6.79 -5.13
CA ALA A 178 -31.82 5.70 -5.97
C ALA A 178 -33.35 5.84 -6.20
N SER A 179 -33.75 6.97 -6.78
CA SER A 179 -35.07 7.16 -7.38
C SER A 179 -35.01 6.69 -8.84
N ASN A 180 -35.46 5.47 -9.07
CA ASN A 180 -36.16 4.95 -10.26
C ASN A 180 -36.05 5.78 -11.57
N ASP A 181 -34.86 5.97 -12.11
CA ASP A 181 -34.73 6.29 -13.52
C ASP A 181 -34.09 5.10 -14.23
N ASP A 182 -34.93 4.25 -14.85
CA ASP A 182 -34.62 2.97 -15.48
C ASP A 182 -33.71 3.08 -16.72
N ASN A 183 -33.11 4.23 -17.01
CA ASN A 183 -32.39 4.49 -18.26
C ASN A 183 -30.91 4.89 -18.15
N ASP A 184 -30.34 5.09 -16.97
CA ASP A 184 -28.91 5.29 -16.82
C ASP A 184 -28.30 4.08 -16.09
N GLU A 185 -27.52 3.27 -16.80
CA GLU A 185 -26.70 2.17 -16.26
C GLU A 185 -25.57 2.75 -15.38
N PHE A 186 -25.95 3.37 -14.25
CA PHE A 186 -25.01 3.88 -13.28
C PHE A 186 -24.48 2.72 -12.43
N HIS A 187 -23.21 2.39 -12.62
CA HIS A 187 -22.50 1.40 -11.83
C HIS A 187 -21.76 2.10 -10.67
N ALA A 188 -22.32 1.99 -9.46
CA ALA A 188 -21.66 2.51 -8.26
C ALA A 188 -20.44 1.66 -7.90
N ALA A 189 -19.28 2.28 -7.76
CA ALA A 189 -18.08 1.63 -7.29
C ALA A 189 -18.25 1.11 -5.86
N GLN A 190 -17.83 -0.14 -5.62
CA GLN A 190 -17.90 -0.74 -4.29
C GLN A 190 -16.84 -0.15 -3.36
N ARG A 191 -17.24 0.36 -2.19
CA ARG A 191 -16.31 0.74 -1.13
C ARG A 191 -15.71 -0.53 -0.49
N ILE A 192 -14.39 -0.66 -0.47
CA ILE A 192 -13.66 -1.84 0.02
C ILE A 192 -12.90 -1.60 1.32
N MET A 193 -12.74 -0.33 1.72
CA MET A 193 -12.12 0.09 2.97
C MET A 193 -12.84 1.32 3.54
N THR A 194 -12.77 1.49 4.85
CA THR A 194 -13.36 2.66 5.51
C THR A 194 -12.61 3.96 5.12
N PRO A 195 -13.28 5.13 5.11
CA PRO A 195 -12.61 6.41 4.85
C PRO A 195 -11.42 6.64 5.78
N GLN A 196 -11.56 6.26 7.06
CA GLN A 196 -10.53 6.42 8.08
C GLN A 196 -9.30 5.54 7.78
N ASN A 197 -9.51 4.28 7.37
CA ASN A 197 -8.40 3.40 6.95
C ASN A 197 -7.70 3.96 5.72
N ASN A 198 -8.47 4.38 4.71
CA ASN A 198 -7.93 5.00 3.50
C ASN A 198 -7.08 6.23 3.84
N TYR A 199 -7.56 7.10 4.72
CA TYR A 199 -6.83 8.28 5.18
C TYR A 199 -5.49 7.91 5.83
N ILE A 200 -5.51 6.96 6.81
CA ILE A 200 -4.28 6.52 7.49
C ILE A 200 -3.31 5.89 6.47
N MET A 201 -3.79 5.02 5.57
CA MET A 201 -2.95 4.41 4.53
C MET A 201 -2.34 5.45 3.61
N ASN A 202 -3.11 6.45 3.18
CA ASN A 202 -2.59 7.57 2.38
C ASN A 202 -1.51 8.35 3.14
N SER A 203 -1.73 8.66 4.42
CA SER A 203 -0.75 9.31 5.29
C SER A 203 0.55 8.49 5.36
N LEU A 204 0.46 7.18 5.59
CA LEU A 204 1.61 6.28 5.63
C LEU A 204 2.37 6.23 4.30
N LEU A 205 1.66 6.15 3.17
CA LEU A 205 2.26 6.08 1.83
C LEU A 205 2.86 7.41 1.37
N ARG A 206 2.30 8.55 1.81
CA ARG A 206 2.92 9.86 1.64
C ARG A 206 4.24 9.96 2.42
N ASP A 207 4.31 9.39 3.61
CA ASP A 207 5.55 9.36 4.40
C ASP A 207 6.62 8.43 3.78
N VAL A 208 6.24 7.34 3.10
CA VAL A 208 7.19 6.55 2.29
C VAL A 208 7.85 7.42 1.22
N VAL A 209 7.10 8.35 0.61
CA VAL A 209 7.63 9.31 -0.37
C VAL A 209 8.43 10.41 0.30
N LYS A 210 8.00 10.94 1.44
CA LYS A 210 8.68 12.06 2.12
C LYS A 210 9.95 11.64 2.83
N HIS A 211 9.92 10.52 3.53
CA HIS A 211 10.96 10.12 4.49
C HIS A 211 11.56 8.74 4.23
N GLY A 212 10.94 7.96 3.33
CA GLY A 212 11.25 6.55 3.15
C GLY A 212 11.92 6.18 1.84
N THR A 213 11.61 4.96 1.41
CA THR A 213 12.22 4.34 0.22
C THR A 213 11.82 5.01 -1.10
N GLY A 214 10.75 5.83 -1.09
CA GLY A 214 10.26 6.62 -2.21
C GLY A 214 10.78 8.06 -2.29
N ARG A 215 11.71 8.47 -1.43
CA ARG A 215 12.11 9.88 -1.23
C ARG A 215 12.55 10.62 -2.49
N LYS A 216 13.07 9.92 -3.48
CA LYS A 216 13.43 10.55 -4.76
C LYS A 216 12.26 11.24 -5.44
N ALA A 217 11.02 10.79 -5.23
CA ALA A 217 9.82 11.42 -5.80
C ALA A 217 9.59 12.86 -5.28
N MET A 218 10.20 13.25 -4.15
CA MET A 218 10.18 14.63 -3.66
C MET A 218 10.86 15.62 -4.61
N SER A 219 11.65 15.16 -5.60
CA SER A 219 12.18 16.00 -6.67
C SER A 219 11.09 16.65 -7.54
N LEU A 220 9.86 16.14 -7.50
CA LEU A 220 8.70 16.75 -8.17
C LEU A 220 8.16 18.00 -7.44
N GLY A 221 8.67 18.31 -6.24
CA GLY A 221 8.26 19.48 -5.47
C GLY A 221 6.84 19.43 -4.91
N ARG A 222 6.23 18.23 -4.82
CA ARG A 222 4.82 18.03 -4.41
C ARG A 222 4.73 17.26 -3.09
N ASN A 223 3.71 17.60 -2.28
CA ASN A 223 3.44 16.97 -0.97
C ASN A 223 2.28 15.97 -0.99
N ASP A 224 1.57 15.89 -2.09
CA ASP A 224 0.36 15.08 -2.28
C ASP A 224 0.62 13.71 -2.93
N LEU A 225 1.88 13.40 -3.20
CA LEU A 225 2.29 12.12 -3.78
C LEU A 225 2.39 11.04 -2.70
N ALA A 226 1.83 9.88 -3.01
CA ALA A 226 1.90 8.69 -2.18
C ALA A 226 2.40 7.51 -3.01
N GLY A 227 3.06 6.54 -2.36
CA GLY A 227 3.51 5.38 -3.11
C GLY A 227 4.41 4.45 -2.31
N LYS A 228 4.74 3.32 -2.93
CA LYS A 228 5.53 2.25 -2.33
C LYS A 228 6.47 1.60 -3.32
N THR A 229 7.72 1.43 -2.90
CA THR A 229 8.70 0.59 -3.61
C THR A 229 8.42 -0.89 -3.38
N GLY A 230 8.61 -1.69 -4.42
CA GLY A 230 8.68 -3.15 -4.34
C GLY A 230 9.99 -3.65 -4.93
N THR A 231 10.62 -4.64 -4.28
CA THR A 231 11.83 -5.31 -4.76
C THR A 231 11.74 -6.76 -4.36
N THR A 232 11.91 -7.67 -5.32
CA THR A 232 12.00 -9.10 -5.06
C THR A 232 13.39 -9.48 -4.57
N ASN A 233 13.50 -10.67 -3.97
CA ASN A 233 14.80 -11.25 -3.67
C ASN A 233 15.64 -11.32 -4.95
N ASP A 234 16.94 -11.18 -4.82
CA ASP A 234 17.91 -11.17 -5.92
C ASP A 234 17.68 -10.08 -6.99
N GLN A 235 16.84 -9.08 -6.67
CA GLN A 235 16.48 -7.97 -7.57
C GLN A 235 16.00 -8.46 -8.95
N VAL A 236 15.11 -9.46 -8.97
CA VAL A 236 14.52 -9.98 -10.20
C VAL A 236 13.45 -9.03 -10.75
N ASP A 237 12.65 -8.44 -9.85
CA ASP A 237 11.64 -7.44 -10.17
C ASP A 237 11.83 -6.20 -9.31
N ALA A 238 11.78 -5.04 -9.92
CA ALA A 238 11.80 -3.72 -9.29
C ALA A 238 10.50 -2.97 -9.60
N TRP A 239 9.85 -2.43 -8.57
CA TRP A 239 8.55 -1.79 -8.64
C TRP A 239 8.52 -0.46 -7.95
N PHE A 240 7.76 0.48 -8.51
CA PHE A 240 7.21 1.60 -7.81
C PHE A 240 5.75 1.77 -8.19
N ASN A 241 4.88 1.65 -7.22
CA ASN A 241 3.45 1.93 -7.36
C ASN A 241 3.18 3.21 -6.61
N GLY A 242 2.70 4.23 -7.29
CA GLY A 242 2.48 5.53 -6.68
C GLY A 242 1.33 6.27 -7.33
N PHE A 243 0.83 7.28 -6.65
CA PHE A 243 -0.34 8.02 -7.07
C PHE A 243 -0.35 9.46 -6.56
N HIS A 244 -1.04 10.29 -7.29
CA HIS A 244 -1.76 11.50 -6.91
C HIS A 244 -3.24 11.13 -6.74
N PRO A 245 -4.06 11.82 -5.97
CA PRO A 245 -5.49 11.47 -5.81
C PRO A 245 -6.24 11.22 -7.11
N GLU A 246 -5.89 11.93 -8.19
CA GLU A 246 -6.55 11.81 -9.50
C GLU A 246 -5.79 10.93 -10.50
N LEU A 247 -4.58 10.47 -10.18
CA LEU A 247 -3.71 9.77 -11.12
C LEU A 247 -2.90 8.68 -10.45
N VAL A 248 -3.05 7.46 -10.93
CA VAL A 248 -2.26 6.31 -10.49
C VAL A 248 -1.28 5.91 -11.58
N ALA A 249 -0.02 5.72 -11.20
CA ALA A 249 1.00 5.18 -12.10
C ALA A 249 1.75 4.02 -11.43
N VAL A 250 1.97 2.97 -12.22
CA VAL A 250 2.70 1.77 -11.81
C VAL A 250 3.91 1.61 -12.72
N ALA A 251 5.10 1.65 -12.16
CA ALA A 251 6.34 1.38 -12.87
C ALA A 251 6.91 0.03 -12.45
N TRP A 252 7.23 -0.79 -13.43
CA TRP A 252 7.87 -2.09 -13.26
C TRP A 252 9.09 -2.25 -14.17
N VAL A 253 10.14 -2.81 -13.62
CA VAL A 253 11.34 -3.20 -14.34
C VAL A 253 11.66 -4.65 -14.03
N GLY A 254 11.83 -5.47 -15.04
CA GLY A 254 12.12 -6.88 -14.92
C GLY A 254 12.36 -7.51 -16.30
N PHE A 255 12.77 -8.77 -16.31
CA PHE A 255 12.93 -9.54 -17.53
C PHE A 255 11.77 -10.51 -17.73
N ASP A 256 11.46 -10.82 -18.99
CA ASP A 256 10.44 -11.80 -19.34
C ASP A 256 10.78 -13.19 -18.78
N ASN A 257 12.01 -13.62 -18.92
CA ASN A 257 12.55 -14.77 -18.22
C ASN A 257 13.16 -14.26 -16.91
N PRO A 258 12.64 -14.65 -15.73
CA PRO A 258 13.08 -14.14 -14.46
C PRO A 258 14.59 -14.30 -14.27
N ARG A 259 15.30 -13.19 -14.15
CA ARG A 259 16.73 -13.14 -13.82
C ARG A 259 17.02 -11.83 -13.10
N SER A 260 18.12 -11.76 -12.38
CA SER A 260 18.51 -10.55 -11.65
C SER A 260 18.71 -9.37 -12.59
N LEU A 261 18.19 -8.21 -12.18
CA LEU A 261 18.45 -6.91 -12.83
C LEU A 261 19.87 -6.41 -12.57
N GLY A 262 20.53 -6.98 -11.58
CA GLY A 262 21.85 -6.58 -11.11
C GLY A 262 21.87 -6.14 -9.66
N ARG A 263 23.07 -6.05 -9.10
CA ARG A 263 23.28 -5.70 -7.71
C ARG A 263 22.76 -4.26 -7.44
N TYR A 264 21.92 -4.12 -6.42
CA TYR A 264 21.30 -2.86 -6.00
C TYR A 264 20.21 -2.30 -6.91
N GLU A 265 19.77 -3.00 -7.96
CA GLU A 265 18.64 -2.57 -8.81
C GLU A 265 17.32 -2.81 -8.11
N THR A 266 17.03 -1.94 -7.14
CA THR A 266 15.82 -1.94 -6.34
C THR A 266 14.72 -1.09 -6.98
N GLY A 267 13.48 -1.23 -6.50
CA GLY A 267 12.36 -0.38 -6.93
C GLY A 267 12.66 1.12 -6.85
N GLY A 268 13.36 1.56 -5.80
CA GLY A 268 13.77 2.97 -5.64
C GLY A 268 14.89 3.43 -6.59
N ARG A 269 15.58 2.50 -7.26
CA ARG A 269 16.66 2.82 -8.21
C ARG A 269 16.28 2.57 -9.66
N ALA A 270 15.58 1.48 -9.94
CA ALA A 270 15.25 1.10 -11.30
C ALA A 270 13.85 1.59 -11.74
N ALA A 271 12.81 1.44 -10.90
CA ALA A 271 11.45 1.77 -11.28
C ALA A 271 11.03 3.21 -10.92
N LEU A 272 11.45 3.70 -9.76
CA LEU A 272 11.05 5.04 -9.28
C LEU A 272 11.48 6.19 -10.21
N PRO A 273 12.69 6.22 -10.82
CA PRO A 273 13.03 7.29 -11.77
C PRO A 273 12.07 7.36 -12.95
N MET A 274 11.68 6.25 -13.54
CA MET A 274 10.72 6.19 -14.65
C MET A 274 9.35 6.74 -14.22
N TRP A 275 8.91 6.39 -13.01
CA TRP A 275 7.68 6.92 -12.42
C TRP A 275 7.75 8.44 -12.24
N ILE A 276 8.89 8.96 -11.76
CA ILE A 276 9.12 10.40 -11.58
C ILE A 276 9.04 11.13 -12.93
N ASP A 277 9.73 10.63 -13.95
CA ASP A 277 9.75 11.24 -15.29
C ASP A 277 8.34 11.28 -15.90
N PHE A 278 7.57 10.20 -15.73
CA PHE A 278 6.16 10.17 -16.16
C PHE A 278 5.30 11.18 -15.39
N MET A 279 5.35 11.14 -14.05
CA MET A 279 4.51 12.00 -13.21
C MET A 279 4.86 13.48 -13.34
N LYS A 280 6.11 13.81 -13.67
CA LYS A 280 6.53 15.19 -13.94
C LYS A 280 5.71 15.82 -15.06
N VAL A 281 5.48 15.06 -16.13
CA VAL A 281 4.69 15.54 -17.28
C VAL A 281 3.19 15.42 -16.99
N ALA A 282 2.78 14.29 -16.42
CA ALA A 282 1.36 13.99 -16.21
C ALA A 282 0.68 14.90 -15.17
N LEU A 283 1.44 15.47 -14.24
CA LEU A 283 0.93 16.38 -13.20
C LEU A 283 1.15 17.87 -13.54
N GLU A 284 1.68 18.17 -14.72
CA GLU A 284 1.87 19.55 -15.14
C GLU A 284 0.53 20.31 -15.17
N GLY A 285 0.47 21.44 -14.46
CA GLY A 285 -0.75 22.23 -14.33
C GLY A 285 -1.80 21.69 -13.35
N MET A 286 -1.61 20.50 -12.77
CA MET A 286 -2.53 19.97 -11.75
C MET A 286 -2.22 20.58 -10.37
N PRO A 287 -3.23 21.15 -9.67
CA PRO A 287 -3.04 21.69 -8.32
C PRO A 287 -2.66 20.59 -7.33
N GLU A 288 -2.01 20.97 -6.22
CA GLU A 288 -1.81 20.04 -5.10
C GLU A 288 -3.15 19.73 -4.42
N SER A 289 -3.32 18.47 -4.04
CA SER A 289 -4.52 17.97 -3.37
C SER A 289 -4.19 17.61 -1.91
N PRO A 290 -4.70 18.38 -0.93
CA PRO A 290 -4.47 18.07 0.48
C PRO A 290 -5.11 16.73 0.85
N LEU A 291 -4.62 16.11 1.92
CA LEU A 291 -5.20 14.92 2.50
C LEU A 291 -6.12 15.33 3.66
N GLU A 292 -7.41 15.41 3.39
CA GLU A 292 -8.40 15.84 4.38
C GLU A 292 -8.79 14.65 5.30
N PRO A 293 -8.79 14.86 6.63
CA PRO A 293 -9.20 13.83 7.56
C PRO A 293 -10.73 13.63 7.51
N PRO A 294 -11.21 12.40 7.35
CA PRO A 294 -12.64 12.12 7.46
C PRO A 294 -13.13 12.24 8.90
N VAL A 295 -14.44 12.26 9.08
CA VAL A 295 -15.08 12.27 10.40
C VAL A 295 -14.60 11.05 11.22
N GLY A 296 -14.40 11.25 12.55
CA GLY A 296 -13.93 10.21 13.45
C GLY A 296 -12.41 10.05 13.49
N MET A 297 -11.65 11.03 12.97
CA MET A 297 -10.19 11.07 13.10
C MET A 297 -9.77 12.07 14.18
N VAL A 298 -8.82 11.66 15.02
CA VAL A 298 -8.26 12.48 16.11
C VAL A 298 -6.73 12.45 16.06
N THR A 299 -6.11 13.62 16.10
CA THR A 299 -4.65 13.74 16.18
C THR A 299 -4.22 14.08 17.61
N VAL A 300 -3.34 13.26 18.18
CA VAL A 300 -2.83 13.42 19.54
C VAL A 300 -1.32 13.36 19.57
N ARG A 301 -0.73 13.92 20.65
CA ARG A 301 0.70 13.77 20.92
C ARG A 301 0.97 12.40 21.53
N ILE A 302 1.92 11.68 20.97
CA ILE A 302 2.35 10.36 21.45
C ILE A 302 3.85 10.34 21.74
N ASP A 303 4.23 9.44 22.61
CA ASP A 303 5.62 9.03 22.79
C ASP A 303 6.02 8.09 21.64
N PRO A 304 7.08 8.41 20.89
CA PRO A 304 7.46 7.64 19.70
C PRO A 304 7.98 6.24 20.02
N ALA A 305 8.45 5.99 21.25
CA ALA A 305 9.00 4.70 21.65
C ALA A 305 7.93 3.70 22.08
N THR A 306 6.85 4.20 22.68
CA THR A 306 5.77 3.34 23.22
C THR A 306 4.47 3.40 22.42
N GLY A 307 4.29 4.43 21.58
CA GLY A 307 3.01 4.68 20.89
C GLY A 307 1.87 5.12 21.80
N LEU A 308 2.12 5.35 23.09
CA LEU A 308 1.16 5.82 24.09
C LEU A 308 1.08 7.35 24.08
N LEU A 309 0.08 7.93 24.79
CA LEU A 309 -0.04 9.37 24.92
C LEU A 309 1.23 9.95 25.54
N ALA A 310 1.75 10.99 24.91
CA ALA A 310 2.92 11.69 25.42
C ALA A 310 2.54 12.47 26.71
N ARG A 311 3.50 12.52 27.64
CA ARG A 311 3.37 13.39 28.81
C ARG A 311 3.47 14.86 28.40
N PRO A 312 2.88 15.79 29.16
CA PRO A 312 2.93 17.21 28.83
C PRO A 312 4.38 17.73 28.66
N GLU A 313 5.29 17.26 29.53
CA GLU A 313 6.70 17.61 29.58
C GLU A 313 7.59 16.94 28.51
N ALA A 314 7.09 15.95 27.77
CA ALA A 314 7.88 15.23 26.77
C ALA A 314 8.25 16.16 25.60
N THR A 315 9.56 16.32 25.36
CA THR A 315 10.10 17.19 24.31
C THR A 315 10.25 16.47 22.95
N ASP A 316 10.31 15.17 22.97
CA ASP A 316 10.46 14.26 21.82
C ASP A 316 9.10 13.71 21.30
N ALA A 317 8.00 14.14 21.90
CA ALA A 317 6.66 13.74 21.50
C ALA A 317 6.36 14.14 20.06
N ILE A 318 5.68 13.25 19.35
CA ILE A 318 5.26 13.44 17.97
C ILE A 318 3.72 13.45 17.87
N TYR A 319 3.20 14.03 16.81
CA TYR A 319 1.77 13.94 16.49
C TYR A 319 1.49 12.69 15.67
N GLU A 320 0.44 11.95 16.05
CA GLU A 320 -0.06 10.82 15.28
C GLU A 320 -1.58 10.87 15.21
N THR A 321 -2.13 10.42 14.08
CA THR A 321 -3.57 10.44 13.84
C THR A 321 -4.18 9.06 13.98
N PHE A 322 -5.28 8.98 14.70
CA PHE A 322 -5.99 7.76 15.04
C PHE A 322 -7.46 7.85 14.62
N ARG A 323 -8.09 6.69 14.44
CA ARG A 323 -9.54 6.60 14.59
C ARG A 323 -9.88 6.90 16.05
N GLU A 324 -10.95 7.62 16.30
CA GLU A 324 -11.35 8.05 17.65
C GLU A 324 -11.42 6.88 18.64
N GLU A 325 -11.95 5.73 18.21
CA GLU A 325 -12.08 4.52 19.02
C GLU A 325 -10.74 3.86 19.39
N TYR A 326 -9.65 4.16 18.65
CA TYR A 326 -8.31 3.58 18.85
C TYR A 326 -7.29 4.57 19.40
N VAL A 327 -7.71 5.72 19.86
CA VAL A 327 -6.82 6.68 20.55
C VAL A 327 -6.25 6.02 21.80
N PRO A 328 -4.93 6.06 22.03
CA PRO A 328 -4.32 5.52 23.25
C PRO A 328 -4.96 6.15 24.50
N LYS A 329 -5.33 5.32 25.48
CA LYS A 329 -5.94 5.77 26.75
C LYS A 329 -4.92 5.93 27.88
N ARG A 330 -3.69 5.40 27.69
CA ARG A 330 -2.62 5.41 28.70
C ARG A 330 -1.55 6.39 28.30
N MET A 331 -0.96 7.04 29.29
CA MET A 331 0.26 7.85 29.11
C MET A 331 1.51 6.98 29.12
N ALA A 332 2.53 7.42 28.40
CA ALA A 332 3.85 6.83 28.44
C ALA A 332 4.42 6.81 29.88
N PRO A 333 5.17 5.76 30.28
CA PRO A 333 5.83 5.72 31.58
C PRO A 333 6.82 6.87 31.73
N LEU A 334 7.19 7.20 32.99
CA LEU A 334 8.26 8.16 33.25
C LEU A 334 9.60 7.57 32.79
N SER A 335 10.41 8.38 32.11
CA SER A 335 11.76 7.99 31.71
C SER A 335 12.56 7.55 32.96
N GLY A 336 12.96 6.26 32.99
CA GLY A 336 13.74 5.69 34.10
C GLY A 336 13.00 4.73 35.03
N GLN A 337 11.68 4.61 34.95
CA GLN A 337 10.97 3.52 35.62
C GLN A 337 10.78 2.37 34.61
N GLY A 338 11.59 1.34 34.75
CA GLY A 338 11.36 0.06 34.06
C GLY A 338 9.97 -0.45 34.46
N ASP A 339 9.09 -0.53 33.50
CA ASP A 339 7.73 -1.05 33.71
C ASP A 339 7.82 -2.56 34.02
N SER A 340 7.58 -2.92 35.28
CA SER A 340 7.40 -4.31 35.72
C SER A 340 5.99 -4.83 35.41
N GLY A 341 5.20 -4.12 34.62
CA GLY A 341 3.83 -4.48 34.25
C GLY A 341 3.56 -4.22 32.79
N SER A 342 3.58 -5.28 31.99
CA SER A 342 2.99 -5.43 30.66
C SER A 342 2.86 -4.12 29.83
N SER A 343 3.97 -3.66 29.25
CA SER A 343 3.90 -2.81 28.04
C SER A 343 3.03 -3.48 27.00
N PRO A 344 2.18 -2.74 26.26
CA PRO A 344 1.53 -3.26 25.09
C PRO A 344 2.50 -3.29 23.90
N VAL A 345 3.74 -3.70 24.13
CA VAL A 345 4.53 -4.34 23.08
C VAL A 345 3.81 -5.64 22.88
N ILE A 346 3.11 -5.78 21.77
CA ILE A 346 2.63 -7.08 21.37
C ILE A 346 3.91 -7.90 21.14
N GLU A 347 4.34 -8.62 22.19
CA GLU A 347 5.34 -9.67 22.06
C GLU A 347 4.69 -10.77 21.26
N LEU A 348 4.73 -10.61 19.97
CA LEU A 348 4.38 -11.67 19.02
C LEU A 348 5.54 -12.66 19.03
N PHE A 349 5.51 -13.61 19.97
CA PHE A 349 6.43 -14.74 20.03
C PHE A 349 6.31 -15.65 18.83
#